data_603c5d3b9929acb189f8f1871ed76bad
#
_entry.id   603c5d3b9929acb189f8f1871ed76bad
#
_cell.length_a   1.000
_cell.length_b   1.000
_cell.length_c   1.000
_cell.angle_alpha   90.00
_cell.angle_beta   90.00
_cell.angle_gamma   90.00
#
_symmetry.space_group_name_H-M   'P 1'
#
loop_
_entity.id
_entity.type
_entity.pdbx_description
1 polymer ?
#
loop_
_entity_poly.entity_id
_entity_poly.type
_entity_poly.pdbx_seq_one_letter_code
_entity_poly.pdbx_strand_id
1 'polypeptide(L)'
;MRQTGILPDQDIAALFQSGALKSQRALDADQIQPASLDLRLGGKAWRVRASFLPGPNHKVSEKLDRLKLHEIDLAEGAVLETGCVYIVPLLESLALPADVSASANPKSSTGRLDIFTRVMTDRGHEFDKIAAGYNGPLYLEVSPRTFPIVVRTGSRLSQIRFRTGNALLSEAELHELHRAEMLVATEPPNISGGGIALSIDLNGDKDGLVGYRGKHHTGLVDVDKRAAQNVVDFWEPIHKSGAGELVLDPDEFYILVSQEAVHVPPLYAAEMTPFDPLVGEFRVHYAGFFDPGFGHSAAGGTGSRAVLEVRSHEVPFILDHGQIVGRLVYEHMLKRPQALYGTDLGSNYQAQGLKLSKHFRAVR
;
A
#
# COMPACT_ATOMS: atom_id res chain seq x y z
N MET A 1 17.38 19.21 13.64
CA MET A 1 16.21 18.72 12.91
C MET A 1 16.50 18.84 11.43
N ARG A 2 16.20 17.84 10.63
CA ARG A 2 16.31 17.94 9.17
C ARG A 2 15.26 18.93 8.64
N GLN A 3 15.58 19.64 7.59
CA GLN A 3 14.63 20.54 6.91
C GLN A 3 13.79 19.78 5.87
N THR A 4 14.25 18.60 5.43
CA THR A 4 13.60 17.76 4.42
C THR A 4 13.39 16.34 4.97
N GLY A 5 12.25 15.76 4.71
CA GLY A 5 11.91 14.41 5.18
C GLY A 5 10.42 14.12 5.22
N ILE A 6 10.09 12.91 5.61
CA ILE A 6 8.72 12.45 5.85
C ILE A 6 8.23 13.00 7.20
N LEU A 7 6.99 13.48 7.21
CA LEU A 7 6.34 13.98 8.43
C LEU A 7 5.96 12.79 9.32
N PRO A 8 6.40 12.79 10.59
CA PRO A 8 5.96 11.77 11.57
C PRO A 8 4.54 12.07 12.10
N ASP A 9 4.00 11.13 12.86
CA ASP A 9 2.67 11.15 13.47
C ASP A 9 2.31 12.47 14.16
N GLN A 10 3.22 13.02 14.99
CA GLN A 10 2.99 14.29 15.69
C GLN A 10 2.90 15.50 14.74
N ASP A 11 3.60 15.48 13.59
CA ASP A 11 3.52 16.56 12.59
C ASP A 11 2.25 16.40 11.74
N ILE A 12 1.81 15.19 11.47
CA ILE A 12 0.51 14.91 10.85
C ILE A 12 -0.62 15.42 11.74
N ALA A 13 -0.55 15.18 13.06
CA ALA A 13 -1.49 15.74 14.02
C ALA A 13 -1.48 17.28 14.02
N ALA A 14 -0.29 17.90 13.90
CA ALA A 14 -0.16 19.36 13.79
C ALA A 14 -0.79 19.91 12.49
N LEU A 15 -0.71 19.20 11.36
CA LEU A 15 -1.43 19.58 10.12
C LEU A 15 -2.95 19.63 10.35
N PHE A 16 -3.48 18.70 11.14
CA PHE A 16 -4.91 18.69 11.47
C PHE A 16 -5.27 19.86 12.40
N GLN A 17 -4.45 20.12 13.42
CA GLN A 17 -4.67 21.24 14.34
C GLN A 17 -4.61 22.60 13.67
N SER A 18 -3.71 22.78 12.69
CA SER A 18 -3.56 24.02 11.91
C SER A 18 -4.63 24.21 10.83
N GLY A 19 -5.43 23.17 10.54
CA GLY A 19 -6.41 23.17 9.44
C GLY A 19 -5.78 22.95 8.05
N ALA A 20 -4.51 22.58 7.97
CA ALA A 20 -3.88 22.17 6.72
C ALA A 20 -4.35 20.78 6.26
N LEU A 21 -4.73 19.92 7.19
CA LEU A 21 -5.48 18.70 6.99
C LEU A 21 -6.87 18.90 7.64
N LYS A 22 -7.93 18.69 6.87
CA LYS A 22 -9.32 18.82 7.33
C LYS A 22 -10.05 17.50 7.17
N SER A 23 -11.06 17.27 7.99
CA SER A 23 -11.94 16.11 7.84
C SER A 23 -13.39 16.48 8.19
N GLN A 24 -14.33 15.85 7.50
CA GLN A 24 -15.78 16.02 7.75
C GLN A 24 -16.24 15.39 9.07
N ARG A 25 -15.45 14.49 9.64
CA ARG A 25 -15.67 13.83 10.95
C ARG A 25 -14.39 13.91 11.77
N ALA A 26 -14.48 13.83 13.08
CA ALA A 26 -13.31 13.71 13.94
C ALA A 26 -12.41 12.56 13.47
N LEU A 27 -11.10 12.71 13.62
CA LEU A 27 -10.16 11.63 13.34
C LEU A 27 -10.39 10.47 14.33
N ASP A 28 -10.31 9.26 13.82
CA ASP A 28 -10.32 8.06 14.67
C ASP A 28 -8.99 7.93 15.41
N ALA A 29 -8.98 7.35 16.60
CA ALA A 29 -7.80 7.25 17.44
C ALA A 29 -6.61 6.49 16.80
N ASP A 30 -6.90 5.57 15.86
CA ASP A 30 -5.94 4.76 15.15
C ASP A 30 -5.73 5.18 13.68
N GLN A 31 -6.18 6.41 13.31
CA GLN A 31 -6.12 6.87 11.93
C GLN A 31 -4.73 7.41 11.55
N ILE A 32 -4.05 8.10 12.47
CA ILE A 32 -2.67 8.56 12.28
C ILE A 32 -1.72 7.39 12.57
N GLN A 33 -0.85 7.09 11.62
CA GLN A 33 0.16 6.06 11.68
C GLN A 33 1.56 6.72 11.83
N PRO A 34 2.65 5.99 12.13
CA PRO A 34 3.97 6.59 12.39
C PRO A 34 4.48 7.55 11.31
N ALA A 35 4.14 7.32 10.04
CA ALA A 35 4.58 8.11 8.90
C ALA A 35 3.47 8.33 7.85
N SER A 36 2.22 8.07 8.19
CA SER A 36 1.10 8.19 7.26
C SER A 36 -0.24 8.44 7.96
N LEU A 37 -1.26 8.79 7.19
CA LEU A 37 -2.64 8.91 7.63
C LEU A 37 -3.52 7.98 6.81
N ASP A 38 -4.36 7.19 7.44
CA ASP A 38 -5.40 6.43 6.78
C ASP A 38 -6.47 7.36 6.22
N LEU A 39 -6.85 7.21 4.95
CA LEU A 39 -7.90 7.97 4.30
C LEU A 39 -9.23 7.21 4.37
N ARG A 40 -10.31 7.93 4.67
CA ARG A 40 -11.65 7.36 4.89
C ARG A 40 -12.60 7.70 3.73
N LEU A 41 -13.37 6.71 3.29
CA LEU A 41 -14.40 6.90 2.27
C LEU A 41 -15.51 7.81 2.78
N GLY A 42 -16.01 8.70 1.92
CA GLY A 42 -17.18 9.52 2.14
C GLY A 42 -18.49 8.74 2.01
N GLY A 43 -19.61 9.45 2.04
CA GLY A 43 -20.95 8.85 2.09
C GLY A 43 -21.48 8.31 0.76
N LYS A 44 -20.78 8.54 -0.35
CA LYS A 44 -21.26 8.20 -1.69
C LYS A 44 -20.16 7.64 -2.56
N ALA A 45 -20.50 6.74 -3.47
CA ALA A 45 -19.65 6.30 -4.56
C ALA A 45 -20.34 6.52 -5.90
N TRP A 46 -19.59 6.82 -6.94
CA TRP A 46 -20.11 6.88 -8.30
C TRP A 46 -19.48 5.81 -9.15
N ARG A 47 -20.30 4.92 -9.69
CA ARG A 47 -19.88 4.01 -10.74
C ARG A 47 -19.61 4.81 -11.99
N VAL A 48 -18.38 4.75 -12.52
CA VAL A 48 -17.99 5.44 -13.75
C VAL A 48 -17.73 4.47 -14.87
N ARG A 49 -17.90 4.91 -16.13
CA ARG A 49 -17.73 4.04 -17.30
C ARG A 49 -16.28 3.64 -17.53
N ALA A 50 -15.32 4.48 -17.11
CA ALA A 50 -13.87 4.25 -17.22
C ALA A 50 -13.11 5.11 -16.22
N SER A 51 -11.87 4.72 -15.91
CA SER A 51 -10.91 5.53 -15.16
C SER A 51 -10.58 6.84 -15.88
N PHE A 52 -10.25 7.89 -15.13
CA PHE A 52 -9.85 9.18 -15.69
C PHE A 52 -8.95 9.96 -14.73
N LEU A 53 -8.16 10.87 -15.29
CA LEU A 53 -7.53 11.97 -14.56
C LEU A 53 -8.22 13.29 -14.92
N PRO A 54 -8.42 14.23 -13.96
CA PRO A 54 -9.05 15.51 -14.27
C PRO A 54 -8.21 16.34 -15.24
N GLY A 55 -6.88 16.28 -15.13
CA GLY A 55 -5.95 17.13 -15.90
C GLY A 55 -6.00 18.58 -15.42
N PRO A 56 -5.14 19.47 -15.96
CA PRO A 56 -4.87 20.79 -15.38
C PRO A 56 -6.04 21.74 -15.33
N ASN A 57 -7.03 21.54 -16.19
CA ASN A 57 -8.10 22.50 -16.42
C ASN A 57 -9.43 22.13 -15.75
N HIS A 58 -9.53 20.93 -15.14
CA HIS A 58 -10.78 20.44 -14.61
C HIS A 58 -10.68 20.00 -13.15
N LYS A 59 -11.78 20.14 -12.44
CA LYS A 59 -11.99 19.45 -11.16
C LYS A 59 -12.45 18.02 -11.41
N VAL A 60 -12.25 17.15 -10.43
CA VAL A 60 -12.75 15.77 -10.47
C VAL A 60 -14.27 15.76 -10.62
N SER A 61 -14.99 16.61 -9.88
CA SER A 61 -16.45 16.72 -9.94
C SER A 61 -16.98 17.05 -11.33
N GLU A 62 -16.34 17.98 -12.05
CA GLU A 62 -16.74 18.38 -13.41
C GLU A 62 -16.65 17.23 -14.41
N LYS A 63 -15.60 16.43 -14.34
CA LYS A 63 -15.47 15.23 -15.18
C LYS A 63 -16.41 14.11 -14.74
N LEU A 64 -16.60 13.97 -13.43
CA LEU A 64 -17.46 12.96 -12.86
C LEU A 64 -18.91 13.12 -13.35
N ASP A 65 -19.45 14.37 -13.43
CA ASP A 65 -20.78 14.64 -13.94
C ASP A 65 -21.03 14.11 -15.36
N ARG A 66 -19.98 13.99 -16.17
CA ARG A 66 -20.05 13.46 -17.54
C ARG A 66 -19.80 11.96 -17.63
N LEU A 67 -19.13 11.37 -16.64
CA LEU A 67 -18.62 9.99 -16.69
C LEU A 67 -19.39 9.04 -15.79
N LYS A 68 -20.12 9.56 -14.79
CA LYS A 68 -20.91 8.74 -13.86
C LYS A 68 -22.05 8.03 -14.56
N LEU A 69 -22.26 6.78 -14.20
CA LEU A 69 -23.38 5.96 -14.65
C LEU A 69 -24.52 5.98 -13.62
N HIS A 70 -24.18 5.81 -12.35
CA HIS A 70 -25.11 5.92 -11.22
C HIS A 70 -24.36 6.25 -9.93
N GLU A 71 -25.10 6.69 -8.93
CA GLU A 71 -24.65 6.98 -7.58
C GLU A 71 -25.06 5.84 -6.64
N ILE A 72 -24.20 5.56 -5.66
CA ILE A 72 -24.38 4.51 -4.65
C ILE A 72 -24.23 5.17 -3.28
N ASP A 73 -25.20 4.96 -2.39
CA ASP A 73 -25.11 5.38 -0.99
C ASP A 73 -24.25 4.37 -0.20
N LEU A 74 -23.28 4.88 0.56
CA LEU A 74 -22.38 4.08 1.40
C LEU A 74 -22.75 4.10 2.90
N ALA A 75 -23.86 4.75 3.29
CA ALA A 75 -24.21 4.89 4.71
C ALA A 75 -24.36 3.54 5.41
N GLU A 76 -25.14 2.63 4.84
CA GLU A 76 -25.41 1.31 5.39
C GLU A 76 -24.47 0.20 4.83
N GLY A 77 -23.62 0.58 3.89
CA GLY A 77 -22.73 -0.31 3.17
C GLY A 77 -23.24 -0.69 1.79
N ALA A 78 -22.30 -0.78 0.85
CA ALA A 78 -22.61 -1.13 -0.53
C ALA A 78 -21.55 -2.08 -1.09
N VAL A 79 -21.97 -2.89 -2.05
CA VAL A 79 -21.09 -3.79 -2.79
C VAL A 79 -20.44 -3.02 -3.93
N LEU A 80 -19.11 -3.11 -4.02
CA LEU A 80 -18.35 -2.72 -5.20
C LEU A 80 -17.91 -3.99 -5.93
N GLU A 81 -18.42 -4.13 -7.15
CA GLU A 81 -18.20 -5.30 -8.00
C GLU A 81 -16.82 -5.32 -8.65
N THR A 82 -16.32 -6.52 -8.93
CA THR A 82 -15.07 -6.72 -9.66
C THR A 82 -15.15 -6.18 -11.09
N GLY A 83 -14.01 -5.70 -11.62
CA GLY A 83 -13.92 -5.17 -12.98
C GLY A 83 -14.62 -3.83 -13.21
N CYS A 84 -15.22 -3.25 -12.16
CA CYS A 84 -15.88 -1.97 -12.19
C CYS A 84 -15.01 -0.87 -11.58
N VAL A 85 -15.18 0.38 -12.06
CA VAL A 85 -14.46 1.54 -11.54
C VAL A 85 -15.43 2.47 -10.81
N TYR A 86 -15.06 2.84 -9.60
CA TYR A 86 -15.83 3.71 -8.72
C TYR A 86 -14.98 4.91 -8.31
N ILE A 87 -15.59 6.09 -8.23
CA ILE A 87 -14.98 7.29 -7.64
C ILE A 87 -15.72 7.60 -6.35
N VAL A 88 -14.96 7.75 -5.26
CA VAL A 88 -15.48 8.01 -3.92
C VAL A 88 -14.82 9.27 -3.38
N PRO A 89 -15.56 10.32 -2.99
CA PRO A 89 -14.98 11.44 -2.26
C PRO A 89 -14.47 10.94 -0.91
N LEU A 90 -13.34 11.46 -0.46
CA LEU A 90 -12.80 11.13 0.86
C LEU A 90 -13.36 12.08 1.92
N LEU A 91 -13.40 11.64 3.17
CA LEU A 91 -13.75 12.51 4.30
C LEU A 91 -12.70 13.58 4.55
N GLU A 92 -11.47 13.29 4.17
CA GLU A 92 -10.31 14.17 4.32
C GLU A 92 -10.20 15.12 3.11
N SER A 93 -9.74 16.34 3.38
CA SER A 93 -9.36 17.35 2.40
C SER A 93 -8.13 18.10 2.87
N LEU A 94 -7.42 18.75 1.98
CA LEU A 94 -6.13 19.37 2.24
C LEU A 94 -6.14 20.88 1.99
N ALA A 95 -5.32 21.60 2.74
CA ALA A 95 -4.92 22.98 2.51
C ALA A 95 -3.42 23.10 2.91
N LEU A 96 -2.58 22.37 2.17
CA LEU A 96 -1.17 22.15 2.53
C LEU A 96 -0.36 23.45 2.47
N PRO A 97 0.65 23.63 3.36
CA PRO A 97 1.69 24.62 3.18
C PRO A 97 2.43 24.47 1.86
N ALA A 98 3.01 25.55 1.37
CA ALA A 98 3.66 25.60 0.05
C ALA A 98 4.87 24.66 -0.09
N ASP A 99 5.47 24.24 1.02
CA ASP A 99 6.63 23.35 1.08
C ASP A 99 6.26 21.89 1.42
N VAL A 100 4.99 21.59 1.68
CA VAL A 100 4.50 20.25 2.01
C VAL A 100 3.80 19.64 0.80
N SER A 101 4.29 18.50 0.35
CA SER A 101 3.67 17.64 -0.65
C SER A 101 3.27 16.31 -0.03
N ALA A 102 2.53 15.47 -0.79
CA ALA A 102 2.17 14.15 -0.31
C ALA A 102 2.14 13.11 -1.43
N SER A 103 2.23 11.85 -1.04
CA SER A 103 1.93 10.71 -1.90
C SER A 103 0.96 9.77 -1.19
N ALA A 104 0.15 9.05 -1.97
CA ALA A 104 -0.78 8.07 -1.44
C ALA A 104 -0.44 6.66 -1.94
N ASN A 105 -0.86 5.67 -1.17
CA ASN A 105 -0.75 4.26 -1.54
C ASN A 105 -1.93 3.48 -0.96
N PRO A 106 -2.34 2.37 -1.56
CA PRO A 106 -3.28 1.47 -0.91
C PRO A 106 -2.71 0.96 0.42
N LYS A 107 -3.57 0.67 1.37
CA LYS A 107 -3.16 -0.05 2.59
C LYS A 107 -2.75 -1.48 2.21
N SER A 108 -1.78 -2.06 2.93
CA SER A 108 -1.38 -3.46 2.71
C SER A 108 -2.56 -4.44 2.77
N SER A 109 -3.56 -4.18 3.63
CA SER A 109 -4.77 -5.01 3.68
C SER A 109 -5.63 -4.89 2.42
N THR A 110 -5.59 -3.76 1.75
CA THR A 110 -6.30 -3.47 0.49
C THR A 110 -5.59 -4.12 -0.68
N GLY A 111 -4.27 -3.95 -0.79
CA GLY A 111 -3.45 -4.59 -1.81
C GLY A 111 -3.58 -6.11 -1.80
N ARG A 112 -3.54 -6.73 -0.59
CA ARG A 112 -3.72 -8.19 -0.43
C ARG A 112 -5.14 -8.71 -0.71
N LEU A 113 -6.08 -7.86 -1.05
CA LEU A 113 -7.40 -8.21 -1.57
C LEU A 113 -7.53 -7.93 -3.07
N ASP A 114 -6.44 -7.47 -3.71
CA ASP A 114 -6.45 -7.05 -5.11
C ASP A 114 -7.49 -5.95 -5.38
N ILE A 115 -7.57 -4.99 -4.47
CA ILE A 115 -8.39 -3.80 -4.66
C ILE A 115 -7.51 -2.68 -5.18
N PHE A 116 -7.67 -2.35 -6.44
CA PHE A 116 -6.94 -1.25 -7.06
C PHE A 116 -7.49 0.08 -6.57
N THR A 117 -6.66 0.88 -5.91
CA THR A 117 -7.04 2.19 -5.39
C THR A 117 -6.02 3.24 -5.80
N ARG A 118 -6.50 4.43 -6.19
CA ARG A 118 -5.67 5.58 -6.56
C ARG A 118 -6.30 6.87 -6.06
N VAL A 119 -5.53 7.70 -5.38
CA VAL A 119 -5.98 9.02 -4.92
C VAL A 119 -5.91 10.01 -6.08
N MET A 120 -6.96 10.82 -6.20
CA MET A 120 -7.10 11.88 -7.20
C MET A 120 -7.28 13.22 -6.51
N THR A 121 -6.67 14.25 -7.11
CA THR A 121 -6.82 15.66 -6.71
C THR A 121 -7.45 16.46 -7.83
N ASP A 122 -8.13 17.55 -7.51
CA ASP A 122 -8.57 18.51 -8.53
C ASP A 122 -7.34 19.02 -9.32
N ARG A 123 -7.48 19.10 -10.62
CA ARG A 123 -6.42 19.52 -11.57
C ARG A 123 -5.18 18.63 -11.55
N GLY A 124 -5.30 17.40 -11.02
CA GLY A 124 -4.21 16.43 -10.94
C GLY A 124 -3.81 15.88 -12.31
N HIS A 125 -2.51 15.73 -12.53
CA HIS A 125 -1.92 15.11 -13.71
C HIS A 125 -1.54 13.65 -13.49
N GLU A 126 -1.41 13.25 -12.24
CA GLU A 126 -0.97 11.92 -11.82
C GLU A 126 -1.87 11.44 -10.69
N PHE A 127 -2.03 10.14 -10.62
CA PHE A 127 -2.63 9.50 -9.45
C PHE A 127 -1.62 9.45 -8.31
N ASP A 128 -2.12 9.43 -7.07
CA ASP A 128 -1.35 9.24 -5.84
C ASP A 128 -0.26 10.29 -5.58
N LYS A 129 -0.20 11.35 -6.38
CA LYS A 129 0.71 12.49 -6.18
C LYS A 129 -0.08 13.75 -5.84
N ILE A 130 0.25 14.33 -4.72
CA ILE A 130 -0.34 15.57 -4.23
C ILE A 130 0.73 16.65 -4.22
N ALA A 131 0.55 17.66 -5.06
CA ALA A 131 1.51 18.76 -5.20
C ALA A 131 1.67 19.55 -3.90
N ALA A 132 2.84 20.13 -3.70
CA ALA A 132 3.07 21.04 -2.58
C ALA A 132 2.10 22.23 -2.65
N GLY A 133 1.55 22.64 -1.52
CA GLY A 133 0.56 23.71 -1.44
C GLY A 133 -0.82 23.34 -1.97
N TYR A 134 -1.12 22.08 -2.24
CA TYR A 134 -2.45 21.67 -2.70
C TYR A 134 -3.53 22.08 -1.70
N ASN A 135 -4.60 22.70 -2.22
CA ASN A 135 -5.78 23.06 -1.46
C ASN A 135 -7.05 22.58 -2.19
N GLY A 136 -7.71 21.57 -1.62
CA GLY A 136 -8.89 20.98 -2.23
C GLY A 136 -9.31 19.64 -1.62
N PRO A 137 -10.41 19.06 -2.15
CA PRO A 137 -10.89 17.73 -1.77
C PRO A 137 -9.97 16.64 -2.30
N LEU A 138 -10.06 15.47 -1.67
CA LEU A 138 -9.46 14.23 -2.15
C LEU A 138 -10.55 13.27 -2.61
N TYR A 139 -10.25 12.52 -3.65
CA TYR A 139 -11.10 11.44 -4.16
C TYR A 139 -10.29 10.15 -4.26
N LEU A 140 -10.96 9.03 -4.09
CA LEU A 140 -10.37 7.71 -4.29
C LEU A 140 -11.06 7.03 -5.47
N GLU A 141 -10.26 6.66 -6.47
CA GLU A 141 -10.69 5.66 -7.43
C GLU A 141 -10.56 4.29 -6.79
N VAL A 142 -11.59 3.46 -6.89
CA VAL A 142 -11.62 2.10 -6.36
C VAL A 142 -12.05 1.14 -7.47
N SER A 143 -11.27 0.09 -7.70
CA SER A 143 -11.60 -0.97 -8.64
C SER A 143 -11.21 -2.33 -8.07
N PRO A 144 -12.13 -3.08 -7.47
CA PRO A 144 -11.86 -4.45 -7.06
C PRO A 144 -11.55 -5.31 -8.28
N ARG A 145 -10.51 -6.15 -8.19
CA ARG A 145 -10.06 -6.96 -9.34
C ARG A 145 -10.38 -8.44 -9.17
N THR A 146 -10.07 -9.02 -8.02
CA THR A 146 -10.28 -10.45 -7.75
C THR A 146 -11.53 -10.71 -6.92
N PHE A 147 -11.75 -9.95 -5.85
CA PHE A 147 -12.87 -10.15 -4.93
C PHE A 147 -13.83 -8.96 -4.92
N PRO A 148 -15.15 -9.18 -5.05
CA PRO A 148 -16.12 -8.11 -4.79
C PRO A 148 -16.11 -7.77 -3.30
N ILE A 149 -16.26 -6.49 -2.98
CA ILE A 149 -16.09 -5.98 -1.61
C ILE A 149 -17.33 -5.23 -1.12
N VAL A 150 -17.51 -5.23 0.21
CA VAL A 150 -18.45 -4.34 0.87
C VAL A 150 -17.68 -3.21 1.54
N VAL A 151 -18.05 -1.98 1.24
CA VAL A 151 -17.50 -0.75 1.83
C VAL A 151 -18.59 0.11 2.44
N ARG A 152 -18.21 0.99 3.38
CA ARG A 152 -19.11 1.95 4.04
C ARG A 152 -18.47 3.32 4.13
N THR A 153 -19.28 4.32 4.50
CA THR A 153 -18.73 5.62 4.94
C THR A 153 -17.75 5.40 6.09
N GLY A 154 -16.51 5.86 5.89
CA GLY A 154 -15.44 5.68 6.88
C GLY A 154 -14.55 4.46 6.65
N SER A 155 -14.88 3.54 5.73
CA SER A 155 -13.97 2.45 5.34
C SER A 155 -12.62 2.99 4.86
N ARG A 156 -11.52 2.30 5.21
CA ARG A 156 -10.15 2.77 4.97
C ARG A 156 -9.43 1.84 4.00
N LEU A 157 -9.29 2.27 2.74
CA LEU A 157 -8.66 1.50 1.67
C LEU A 157 -7.28 2.05 1.29
N SER A 158 -7.03 3.33 1.51
CA SER A 158 -5.80 4.03 1.11
C SER A 158 -5.21 4.80 2.29
N GLN A 159 -3.96 5.21 2.14
CA GLN A 159 -3.21 6.00 3.11
C GLN A 159 -2.40 7.07 2.40
N ILE A 160 -2.10 8.17 3.09
CA ILE A 160 -1.35 9.30 2.57
C ILE A 160 -0.13 9.59 3.46
N ARG A 161 1.00 9.87 2.84
CA ARG A 161 2.27 10.20 3.47
C ARG A 161 2.68 11.61 3.04
N PHE A 162 2.97 12.47 4.02
CA PHE A 162 3.35 13.86 3.79
C PHE A 162 4.87 14.01 3.85
N ARG A 163 5.42 14.93 3.06
CA ARG A 163 6.85 15.20 3.04
C ARG A 163 7.18 16.66 2.74
N THR A 164 8.34 17.11 3.23
CA THR A 164 8.99 18.36 2.81
C THR A 164 10.23 18.03 2.00
N GLY A 165 10.40 18.68 0.85
CA GLY A 165 11.56 18.50 -0.01
C GLY A 165 11.77 17.05 -0.49
N ASN A 166 13.02 16.72 -0.84
CA ASN A 166 13.41 15.35 -1.21
C ASN A 166 13.85 14.57 0.03
N ALA A 167 13.13 13.53 0.36
CA ALA A 167 13.38 12.66 1.51
C ALA A 167 14.17 11.38 1.16
N LEU A 168 14.33 11.05 -0.12
CA LEU A 168 14.98 9.80 -0.56
C LEU A 168 16.45 9.76 -0.16
N LEU A 169 16.90 8.59 0.32
CA LEU A 169 18.30 8.31 0.50
C LEU A 169 18.97 8.08 -0.83
N SER A 170 20.18 8.63 -0.98
CA SER A 170 21.10 8.22 -2.03
C SER A 170 21.61 6.80 -1.78
N GLU A 171 22.14 6.16 -2.81
CA GLU A 171 22.73 4.81 -2.70
C GLU A 171 23.90 4.78 -1.70
N ALA A 172 24.71 5.83 -1.66
CA ALA A 172 25.80 5.96 -0.68
C ALA A 172 25.27 6.02 0.77
N GLU A 173 24.26 6.86 1.03
CA GLU A 173 23.61 6.93 2.35
C GLU A 173 22.95 5.60 2.73
N LEU A 174 22.39 4.87 1.78
CA LEU A 174 21.77 3.58 2.04
C LEU A 174 22.82 2.50 2.43
N HIS A 175 23.98 2.51 1.78
CA HIS A 175 25.11 1.67 2.17
C HIS A 175 25.66 2.03 3.57
N GLU A 176 25.76 3.32 3.89
CA GLU A 176 26.17 3.77 5.22
C GLU A 176 25.18 3.34 6.29
N LEU A 177 23.89 3.53 6.01
CA LEU A 177 22.80 3.11 6.92
C LEU A 177 22.83 1.59 7.15
N HIS A 178 23.00 0.78 6.09
CA HIS A 178 23.08 -0.68 6.23
C HIS A 178 24.27 -1.12 7.09
N ARG A 179 25.42 -0.43 6.98
CA ARG A 179 26.59 -0.72 7.83
C ARG A 179 26.38 -0.32 9.30
N ALA A 180 25.62 0.74 9.53
CA ALA A 180 25.33 1.22 10.89
C ALA A 180 24.19 0.42 11.56
N GLU A 181 23.18 0.12 10.80
CA GLU A 181 21.98 -0.64 11.23
C GLU A 181 21.63 -1.64 10.13
N MET A 182 21.82 -2.93 10.35
CA MET A 182 21.51 -3.97 9.37
C MET A 182 20.08 -3.83 8.86
N LEU A 183 19.91 -3.40 7.59
CA LEU A 183 18.60 -3.22 6.95
C LEU A 183 18.04 -4.51 6.35
N VAL A 184 18.92 -5.46 6.06
CA VAL A 184 18.60 -6.78 5.51
C VAL A 184 19.66 -7.78 5.92
N ALA A 185 19.26 -9.02 6.23
CA ALA A 185 20.21 -10.05 6.72
C ALA A 185 21.03 -10.71 5.61
N THR A 186 20.76 -10.44 4.35
CA THR A 186 21.50 -11.00 3.20
C THR A 186 22.87 -10.31 3.05
N GLU A 187 23.93 -11.07 2.99
CA GLU A 187 25.32 -10.58 2.83
C GLU A 187 25.95 -11.17 1.55
N PRO A 188 26.48 -10.34 0.63
CA PRO A 188 26.39 -8.88 0.61
C PRO A 188 24.95 -8.43 0.27
N PRO A 189 24.51 -7.27 0.79
CA PRO A 189 23.20 -6.72 0.45
C PRO A 189 23.18 -6.30 -1.01
N ASN A 190 22.09 -6.59 -1.72
CA ASN A 190 21.91 -6.09 -3.08
C ASN A 190 21.31 -4.69 -3.04
N ILE A 191 22.17 -3.68 -2.90
CA ILE A 191 21.83 -2.27 -2.94
C ILE A 191 22.15 -1.74 -4.33
N SER A 192 21.12 -1.40 -5.09
CA SER A 192 21.27 -0.89 -6.46
C SER A 192 20.00 -0.13 -6.90
N GLY A 193 20.18 0.83 -7.82
CA GLY A 193 19.05 1.62 -8.34
C GLY A 193 18.31 2.41 -7.25
N GLY A 194 19.05 2.86 -6.21
CA GLY A 194 18.51 3.67 -5.12
C GLY A 194 17.71 2.90 -4.06
N GLY A 195 17.78 1.57 -4.03
CA GLY A 195 17.05 0.77 -3.04
C GLY A 195 17.68 -0.59 -2.77
N ILE A 196 17.14 -1.31 -1.80
CA ILE A 196 17.49 -2.71 -1.51
C ILE A 196 16.62 -3.59 -2.41
N ALA A 197 17.25 -4.43 -3.25
CA ALA A 197 16.55 -5.38 -4.09
C ALA A 197 15.87 -6.44 -3.22
N LEU A 198 14.62 -6.75 -3.56
CA LEU A 198 13.85 -7.83 -2.96
C LEU A 198 13.65 -8.91 -4.01
N SER A 199 13.91 -10.15 -3.61
CA SER A 199 13.78 -11.33 -4.46
C SER A 199 12.68 -12.26 -3.95
N ILE A 200 12.13 -13.07 -4.87
CA ILE A 200 11.03 -13.98 -4.57
C ILE A 200 11.50 -15.25 -3.86
N ASP A 201 10.77 -15.69 -2.83
CA ASP A 201 10.97 -16.99 -2.19
C ASP A 201 10.00 -18.03 -2.74
N LEU A 202 10.53 -18.97 -3.54
CA LEU A 202 9.79 -20.15 -4.00
C LEU A 202 10.28 -21.45 -3.33
N ASN A 203 11.11 -21.35 -2.28
CA ASN A 203 11.46 -22.50 -1.46
C ASN A 203 10.38 -22.87 -0.46
N GLY A 204 9.55 -21.89 -0.10
CA GLY A 204 8.42 -22.08 0.79
C GLY A 204 8.80 -22.23 2.27
N ASP A 205 7.77 -22.39 3.08
CA ASP A 205 7.90 -22.69 4.51
C ASP A 205 8.20 -24.19 4.75
N LYS A 206 8.16 -24.61 6.03
CA LYS A 206 8.39 -26.02 6.43
C LYS A 206 7.44 -27.02 5.76
N ASP A 207 6.27 -26.59 5.33
CA ASP A 207 5.25 -27.40 4.67
C ASP A 207 5.30 -27.23 3.13
N GLY A 208 6.30 -26.48 2.63
CA GLY A 208 6.51 -26.20 1.21
C GLY A 208 5.54 -25.17 0.62
N LEU A 209 4.81 -24.40 1.46
CA LEU A 209 3.91 -23.37 0.99
C LEU A 209 4.70 -22.14 0.53
N VAL A 210 4.57 -21.77 -0.74
CA VAL A 210 5.26 -20.63 -1.36
C VAL A 210 4.35 -19.41 -1.53
N GLY A 211 3.04 -19.60 -1.61
CA GLY A 211 2.10 -18.50 -1.85
C GLY A 211 0.66 -18.95 -1.93
N TYR A 212 -0.16 -18.03 -2.39
CA TYR A 212 -1.58 -18.26 -2.63
C TYR A 212 -1.99 -17.65 -3.98
N ARG A 213 -2.91 -18.31 -4.68
CA ARG A 213 -3.62 -17.77 -5.84
C ARG A 213 -5.05 -17.43 -5.44
N GLY A 214 -5.54 -16.25 -5.83
CA GLY A 214 -6.92 -15.82 -5.61
C GLY A 214 -7.89 -16.64 -6.46
N LYS A 215 -8.99 -17.11 -5.86
CA LYS A 215 -10.05 -17.83 -6.60
C LYS A 215 -10.98 -16.83 -7.28
N HIS A 216 -11.50 -17.22 -8.43
CA HIS A 216 -12.59 -16.50 -9.10
C HIS A 216 -13.96 -16.83 -8.51
N HIS A 217 -14.93 -15.93 -8.72
CA HIS A 217 -16.35 -16.14 -8.36
C HIS A 217 -16.57 -16.49 -6.88
N THR A 218 -15.80 -15.84 -6.00
CA THR A 218 -15.93 -16.02 -4.54
C THR A 218 -17.08 -15.18 -3.96
N GLY A 219 -17.32 -15.32 -2.65
CA GLY A 219 -18.21 -14.46 -1.90
C GLY A 219 -17.65 -13.04 -1.70
N LEU A 220 -18.41 -12.20 -0.98
CA LEU A 220 -18.06 -10.81 -0.67
C LEU A 220 -17.03 -10.73 0.45
N VAL A 221 -16.08 -9.80 0.34
CA VAL A 221 -15.18 -9.42 1.44
C VAL A 221 -15.63 -8.10 2.04
N ASP A 222 -16.05 -8.11 3.29
CA ASP A 222 -16.35 -6.89 4.05
C ASP A 222 -15.03 -6.29 4.57
N VAL A 223 -14.63 -5.14 4.02
CA VAL A 223 -13.31 -4.52 4.31
C VAL A 223 -13.16 -4.02 5.76
N ASP A 224 -14.26 -3.90 6.48
CA ASP A 224 -14.27 -3.43 7.86
C ASP A 224 -14.26 -4.59 8.87
N LYS A 225 -14.43 -5.84 8.41
CA LYS A 225 -14.45 -7.02 9.28
C LYS A 225 -13.15 -7.79 9.26
N ARG A 226 -12.52 -7.96 10.41
CA ARG A 226 -11.31 -8.78 10.57
C ARG A 226 -11.68 -10.25 10.78
N ALA A 227 -10.85 -11.17 10.25
CA ALA A 227 -10.98 -12.63 10.43
C ALA A 227 -12.39 -13.16 10.17
N ALA A 228 -13.10 -12.56 9.22
CA ALA A 228 -14.47 -12.93 8.88
C ALA A 228 -14.54 -14.08 7.87
N GLN A 229 -13.53 -14.20 7.00
CA GLN A 229 -13.51 -15.14 5.89
C GLN A 229 -12.60 -16.34 6.15
N ASN A 230 -12.96 -17.51 5.60
CA ASN A 230 -12.09 -18.68 5.60
C ASN A 230 -11.15 -18.59 4.38
N VAL A 231 -9.88 -18.93 4.57
CA VAL A 231 -8.88 -18.90 3.49
C VAL A 231 -9.29 -19.80 2.33
N VAL A 232 -9.73 -21.01 2.61
CA VAL A 232 -10.07 -22.04 1.60
C VAL A 232 -11.20 -21.65 0.64
N ASP A 233 -12.06 -20.70 1.04
CA ASP A 233 -13.16 -20.23 0.21
C ASP A 233 -12.72 -19.21 -0.84
N PHE A 234 -11.56 -18.56 -0.62
CA PHE A 234 -11.06 -17.44 -1.43
C PHE A 234 -9.69 -17.71 -2.08
N TRP A 235 -8.90 -18.63 -1.53
CA TRP A 235 -7.51 -18.82 -1.92
C TRP A 235 -7.17 -20.27 -2.19
N GLU A 236 -6.33 -20.49 -3.18
CA GLU A 236 -5.67 -21.77 -3.45
C GLU A 236 -4.22 -21.68 -2.97
N PRO A 237 -3.78 -22.59 -2.08
CA PRO A 237 -2.39 -22.64 -1.67
C PRO A 237 -1.51 -23.12 -2.81
N ILE A 238 -0.34 -22.49 -2.97
CA ILE A 238 0.68 -22.86 -3.94
C ILE A 238 1.84 -23.50 -3.20
N HIS A 239 2.20 -24.70 -3.56
CA HIS A 239 3.32 -25.41 -2.97
C HIS A 239 4.51 -25.46 -3.91
N LYS A 240 5.71 -25.59 -3.33
CA LYS A 240 6.99 -25.68 -4.05
C LYS A 240 6.91 -26.71 -5.17
N SER A 241 7.29 -26.31 -6.38
CA SER A 241 7.53 -27.24 -7.51
C SER A 241 8.91 -27.88 -7.44
N GLY A 242 9.07 -29.05 -8.06
CA GLY A 242 10.38 -29.71 -8.15
C GLY A 242 11.42 -28.90 -8.93
N ALA A 243 10.98 -28.04 -9.85
CA ALA A 243 11.82 -27.18 -10.67
C ALA A 243 12.26 -25.88 -9.96
N GLY A 244 11.60 -25.50 -8.85
CA GLY A 244 11.88 -24.25 -8.14
C GLY A 244 11.36 -23.01 -8.86
N GLU A 245 10.39 -23.18 -9.75
CA GLU A 245 9.76 -22.15 -10.56
C GLU A 245 8.26 -22.08 -10.33
N LEU A 246 7.65 -20.93 -10.64
CA LEU A 246 6.21 -20.68 -10.61
C LEU A 246 5.77 -20.00 -11.91
N VAL A 247 4.80 -20.60 -12.59
CA VAL A 247 4.15 -19.96 -13.73
C VAL A 247 3.06 -19.02 -13.21
N LEU A 248 3.16 -17.75 -13.59
CA LEU A 248 2.11 -16.75 -13.37
C LEU A 248 1.23 -16.70 -14.62
N ASP A 249 -0.03 -17.09 -14.48
CA ASP A 249 -1.01 -16.99 -15.56
C ASP A 249 -1.53 -15.54 -15.70
N PRO A 250 -1.88 -15.08 -16.91
CA PRO A 250 -2.48 -13.78 -17.13
C PRO A 250 -3.77 -13.60 -16.33
N ASP A 251 -4.01 -12.38 -15.86
CA ASP A 251 -5.18 -11.99 -15.08
C ASP A 251 -5.36 -12.68 -13.72
N GLU A 252 -4.48 -13.62 -13.35
CA GLU A 252 -4.48 -14.25 -12.03
C GLU A 252 -3.80 -13.37 -10.99
N PHE A 253 -4.25 -13.49 -9.75
CA PHE A 253 -3.72 -12.76 -8.61
C PHE A 253 -2.99 -13.67 -7.63
N TYR A 254 -1.79 -13.30 -7.27
CA TYR A 254 -0.91 -14.08 -6.40
C TYR A 254 -0.47 -13.28 -5.18
N ILE A 255 -0.45 -13.92 -4.02
CA ILE A 255 0.23 -13.45 -2.82
C ILE A 255 1.46 -14.30 -2.61
N LEU A 256 2.61 -13.68 -2.71
CA LEU A 256 3.92 -14.31 -2.55
C LEU A 256 4.71 -13.58 -1.45
N VAL A 257 5.97 -13.97 -1.22
CA VAL A 257 6.79 -13.35 -0.16
C VAL A 257 8.25 -13.20 -0.61
N SER A 258 8.92 -12.15 -0.12
CA SER A 258 10.35 -11.94 -0.36
C SER A 258 11.21 -12.95 0.39
N GLN A 259 12.41 -13.23 -0.13
CA GLN A 259 13.43 -13.97 0.61
C GLN A 259 13.97 -13.12 1.77
N GLU A 260 14.18 -11.83 1.49
CA GLU A 260 14.79 -10.90 2.42
C GLU A 260 13.82 -10.54 3.55
N ALA A 261 14.31 -10.63 4.78
CA ALA A 261 13.69 -9.99 5.93
C ALA A 261 14.32 -8.60 6.11
N VAL A 262 13.48 -7.58 6.08
CA VAL A 262 13.91 -6.18 6.09
C VAL A 262 13.62 -5.49 7.41
N HIS A 263 14.36 -4.43 7.69
CA HIS A 263 14.23 -3.58 8.87
C HIS A 263 14.11 -2.12 8.45
N VAL A 264 13.15 -1.41 9.01
CA VAL A 264 12.99 0.04 8.83
C VAL A 264 13.29 0.73 10.16
N PRO A 265 14.48 1.36 10.31
CA PRO A 265 14.85 2.01 11.55
C PRO A 265 13.95 3.20 11.89
N PRO A 266 13.85 3.61 13.17
CA PRO A 266 12.90 4.63 13.63
C PRO A 266 13.02 6.03 12.99
N LEU A 267 14.17 6.37 12.42
CA LEU A 267 14.41 7.67 11.74
C LEU A 267 14.21 7.57 10.21
N TYR A 268 13.67 6.46 9.74
CA TYR A 268 13.46 6.21 8.33
C TYR A 268 12.06 5.65 8.09
N ALA A 269 11.54 5.92 6.92
CA ALA A 269 10.41 5.24 6.33
C ALA A 269 10.88 4.55 5.06
N ALA A 270 10.11 3.61 4.53
CA ALA A 270 10.44 3.01 3.26
C ALA A 270 9.19 2.83 2.39
N GLU A 271 9.42 2.65 1.10
CA GLU A 271 8.39 2.37 0.10
C GLU A 271 8.91 1.30 -0.85
N MET A 272 8.09 0.32 -1.16
CA MET A 272 8.43 -0.65 -2.19
C MET A 272 8.12 -0.06 -3.56
N THR A 273 9.14 -0.01 -4.41
CA THR A 273 8.99 0.32 -5.83
C THR A 273 9.04 -0.97 -6.65
N PRO A 274 8.10 -1.19 -7.57
CA PRO A 274 8.15 -2.35 -8.45
C PRO A 274 9.43 -2.34 -9.30
N PHE A 275 9.85 -3.51 -9.75
CA PHE A 275 10.88 -3.63 -10.78
C PHE A 275 10.46 -2.84 -12.03
N ASP A 276 11.43 -2.33 -12.79
CA ASP A 276 11.17 -1.43 -13.90
C ASP A 276 10.07 -1.97 -14.83
N PRO A 277 8.93 -1.25 -14.98
CA PRO A 277 7.80 -1.69 -15.80
C PRO A 277 8.14 -1.85 -17.28
N LEU A 278 9.28 -1.27 -17.73
CA LEU A 278 9.75 -1.38 -19.12
C LEU A 278 10.36 -2.75 -19.45
N VAL A 279 10.63 -3.59 -18.46
CA VAL A 279 11.39 -4.84 -18.64
C VAL A 279 10.55 -6.09 -18.32
N GLY A 280 9.33 -5.98 -17.78
CA GLY A 280 8.61 -7.15 -17.29
C GLY A 280 7.13 -7.22 -17.62
N GLU A 281 6.68 -8.41 -18.01
CA GLU A 281 5.27 -8.78 -18.22
C GLU A 281 4.51 -8.96 -16.90
N PHE A 282 5.21 -9.14 -15.78
CA PHE A 282 4.58 -9.21 -14.47
C PHE A 282 4.83 -7.93 -13.67
N ARG A 283 3.90 -7.59 -12.79
CA ARG A 283 4.03 -6.48 -11.85
C ARG A 283 3.80 -6.96 -10.44
N VAL A 284 4.67 -6.49 -9.54
CA VAL A 284 4.32 -6.40 -8.14
C VAL A 284 3.42 -5.18 -8.01
N HIS A 285 2.14 -5.42 -7.80
CA HIS A 285 1.13 -4.39 -7.62
C HIS A 285 1.16 -3.87 -6.18
N TYR A 286 0.57 -2.69 -5.97
CA TYR A 286 0.34 -2.14 -4.63
C TYR A 286 1.64 -1.90 -3.84
N ALA A 287 2.58 -1.15 -4.43
CA ALA A 287 3.73 -0.62 -3.71
C ALA A 287 3.28 -0.03 -2.37
N GLY A 288 3.68 -0.65 -1.27
CA GLY A 288 3.20 -0.29 0.07
C GLY A 288 4.17 0.61 0.80
N PHE A 289 3.65 1.43 1.72
CA PHE A 289 4.47 2.14 2.69
C PHE A 289 4.91 1.18 3.79
N PHE A 290 6.17 1.27 4.14
CA PHE A 290 6.78 0.62 5.29
C PHE A 290 7.10 1.70 6.31
N ASP A 291 6.39 1.67 7.42
CA ASP A 291 6.52 2.70 8.45
C ASP A 291 7.73 2.46 9.37
N PRO A 292 8.24 3.52 10.03
CA PRO A 292 9.29 3.41 11.03
C PRO A 292 8.99 2.34 12.09
N GLY A 293 9.93 1.41 12.30
CA GLY A 293 9.77 0.29 13.21
C GLY A 293 9.42 -1.03 12.53
N PHE A 294 9.02 -1.06 11.25
CA PHE A 294 8.72 -2.31 10.56
C PHE A 294 9.91 -3.27 10.55
N GLY A 295 9.74 -4.46 11.12
CA GLY A 295 10.78 -5.47 11.25
C GLY A 295 11.92 -5.10 12.21
N HIS A 296 11.97 -3.89 12.75
CA HIS A 296 13.11 -3.37 13.52
C HIS A 296 13.02 -3.73 15.01
N SER A 297 14.17 -3.98 15.63
CA SER A 297 14.30 -4.37 17.05
C SER A 297 13.74 -3.33 18.03
N ALA A 298 13.82 -2.03 17.71
CA ALA A 298 13.24 -0.95 18.51
C ALA A 298 11.70 -1.04 18.65
N ALA A 299 11.05 -1.80 17.77
CA ALA A 299 9.62 -2.10 17.81
C ALA A 299 9.33 -3.59 18.05
N GLY A 300 10.30 -4.33 18.64
CA GLY A 300 10.16 -5.76 18.93
C GLY A 300 10.29 -6.68 17.71
N GLY A 301 10.77 -6.17 16.58
CA GLY A 301 10.97 -6.96 15.36
C GLY A 301 12.31 -7.68 15.31
N THR A 302 12.37 -8.79 14.56
CA THR A 302 13.58 -9.56 14.24
C THR A 302 13.78 -9.70 12.73
N GLY A 303 13.31 -8.70 11.99
CA GLY A 303 13.15 -8.71 10.54
C GLY A 303 11.72 -9.09 10.14
N SER A 304 11.22 -8.49 9.07
CA SER A 304 9.92 -8.83 8.50
C SER A 304 10.05 -8.98 6.99
N ARG A 305 9.52 -10.07 6.45
CA ARG A 305 9.50 -10.30 5.00
C ARG A 305 8.43 -9.43 4.34
N ALA A 306 8.72 -8.92 3.15
CA ALA A 306 7.75 -8.22 2.34
C ALA A 306 6.78 -9.24 1.70
N VAL A 307 5.50 -9.01 1.89
CA VAL A 307 4.48 -9.74 1.13
C VAL A 307 4.25 -9.01 -0.18
N LEU A 308 4.19 -9.77 -1.26
CA LEU A 308 4.18 -9.31 -2.64
C LEU A 308 2.83 -9.65 -3.26
N GLU A 309 2.16 -8.64 -3.78
CA GLU A 309 0.93 -8.75 -4.56
C GLU A 309 1.31 -8.77 -6.05
N VAL A 310 1.11 -9.90 -6.73
CA VAL A 310 1.68 -10.14 -8.06
C VAL A 310 0.59 -10.48 -9.07
N ARG A 311 0.70 -9.89 -10.27
CA ARG A 311 -0.07 -10.25 -11.47
C ARG A 311 0.85 -10.33 -12.69
N SER A 312 0.59 -11.30 -13.58
CA SER A 312 1.03 -11.24 -14.97
C SER A 312 0.00 -10.48 -15.82
N HIS A 313 0.43 -9.87 -16.92
CA HIS A 313 -0.45 -9.07 -17.78
C HIS A 313 -0.98 -9.86 -18.97
N GLU A 314 -0.22 -9.89 -20.05
CA GLU A 314 -0.71 -10.38 -21.35
C GLU A 314 -0.30 -11.83 -21.63
N VAL A 315 0.83 -12.27 -21.08
CA VAL A 315 1.40 -13.61 -21.32
C VAL A 315 1.73 -14.32 -20.02
N PRO A 316 1.69 -15.65 -19.98
CA PRO A 316 2.23 -16.42 -18.87
C PRO A 316 3.70 -16.07 -18.63
N PHE A 317 4.09 -15.89 -17.36
CA PHE A 317 5.44 -15.55 -16.99
C PHE A 317 6.01 -16.55 -15.98
N ILE A 318 7.23 -17.05 -16.22
CA ILE A 318 7.91 -17.95 -15.29
C ILE A 318 8.72 -17.12 -14.31
N LEU A 319 8.42 -17.25 -13.03
CA LEU A 319 9.24 -16.74 -11.92
C LEU A 319 10.17 -17.84 -11.42
N ASP A 320 11.45 -17.52 -11.33
CA ASP A 320 12.44 -18.36 -10.69
C ASP A 320 12.68 -17.95 -9.23
N HIS A 321 13.02 -18.94 -8.38
CA HIS A 321 13.44 -18.65 -7.02
C HIS A 321 14.65 -17.71 -6.99
N GLY A 322 14.59 -16.63 -6.19
CA GLY A 322 15.64 -15.62 -6.11
C GLY A 322 15.57 -14.53 -7.18
N GLN A 323 14.61 -14.56 -8.09
CA GLN A 323 14.42 -13.49 -9.06
C GLN A 323 14.04 -12.19 -8.35
N ILE A 324 14.69 -11.07 -8.73
CA ILE A 324 14.39 -9.74 -8.19
C ILE A 324 13.03 -9.29 -8.72
N VAL A 325 12.16 -8.84 -7.82
CA VAL A 325 10.77 -8.46 -8.12
C VAL A 325 10.43 -7.02 -7.74
N GLY A 326 11.28 -6.36 -6.99
CA GLY A 326 11.11 -4.97 -6.57
C GLY A 326 12.30 -4.45 -5.79
N ARG A 327 12.21 -3.18 -5.38
CA ARG A 327 13.19 -2.53 -4.51
C ARG A 327 12.50 -1.85 -3.34
N LEU A 328 13.13 -1.90 -2.18
CA LEU A 328 12.72 -1.12 -1.03
C LEU A 328 13.58 0.14 -0.98
N VAL A 329 12.98 1.29 -1.26
CA VAL A 329 13.62 2.60 -1.19
C VAL A 329 13.37 3.22 0.17
N TYR A 330 14.39 3.84 0.75
CA TYR A 330 14.32 4.44 2.07
C TYR A 330 14.22 5.95 1.98
N GLU A 331 13.47 6.53 2.91
CA GLU A 331 13.24 7.96 3.03
C GLU A 331 13.59 8.41 4.46
N HIS A 332 14.22 9.58 4.58
CA HIS A 332 14.47 10.19 5.88
C HIS A 332 13.16 10.66 6.52
N MET A 333 13.01 10.42 7.81
CA MET A 333 12.02 11.12 8.63
C MET A 333 12.53 12.52 9.02
N LEU A 334 11.64 13.52 9.15
CA LEU A 334 12.00 14.83 9.72
C LEU A 334 12.52 14.70 11.15
N LYS A 335 11.92 13.83 11.92
CA LYS A 335 12.27 13.44 13.28
C LYS A 335 11.67 12.07 13.61
N ARG A 336 12.09 11.49 14.72
CA ARG A 336 11.53 10.21 15.19
C ARG A 336 10.03 10.36 15.48
N PRO A 337 9.17 9.46 15.01
CA PRO A 337 7.76 9.41 15.38
C PRO A 337 7.60 9.06 16.87
N GLN A 338 6.48 9.46 17.46
CA GLN A 338 6.13 9.10 18.84
C GLN A 338 5.76 7.63 18.97
N ALA A 339 4.99 7.12 18.01
CA ALA A 339 4.67 5.70 17.90
C ALA A 339 5.50 5.02 16.82
N LEU A 340 5.86 3.74 17.02
CA LEU A 340 6.52 2.91 16.02
C LEU A 340 5.55 1.83 15.52
N TYR A 341 5.75 1.41 14.27
CA TYR A 341 5.01 0.28 13.71
C TYR A 341 5.40 -1.01 14.45
N GLY A 342 4.44 -1.66 15.09
CA GLY A 342 4.70 -2.88 15.87
C GLY A 342 3.96 -2.87 17.20
N THR A 343 4.69 -2.86 18.30
CA THR A 343 4.14 -2.96 19.67
C THR A 343 3.20 -1.81 20.03
N ASP A 344 3.52 -0.59 19.60
CA ASP A 344 2.78 0.61 20.03
C ASP A 344 1.39 0.72 19.39
N LEU A 345 1.20 0.16 18.20
CA LEU A 345 -0.04 0.29 17.41
C LEU A 345 -0.80 -1.02 17.17
N GLY A 346 -0.35 -2.13 17.75
CA GLY A 346 -0.98 -3.44 17.52
C GLY A 346 -1.02 -3.82 16.05
N SER A 347 0.08 -3.59 15.32
CA SER A 347 0.18 -3.76 13.88
C SER A 347 -0.12 -5.20 13.44
N ASN A 348 -0.81 -5.36 12.30
CA ASN A 348 -1.23 -6.67 11.80
C ASN A 348 -0.09 -7.50 11.20
N TYR A 349 1.05 -6.88 10.87
CA TYR A 349 2.05 -7.45 9.96
C TYR A 349 3.49 -7.38 10.48
N GLN A 350 3.71 -7.18 11.79
CA GLN A 350 5.03 -7.25 12.41
C GLN A 350 5.54 -8.71 12.46
N ALA A 351 6.85 -8.91 12.23
CA ALA A 351 7.50 -10.23 12.22
C ALA A 351 6.79 -11.26 11.31
N GLN A 352 6.26 -10.81 10.17
CA GLN A 352 5.52 -11.66 9.24
C GLN A 352 6.44 -12.43 8.28
N GLY A 353 6.02 -13.66 7.96
CA GLY A 353 6.36 -14.36 6.72
C GLY A 353 5.25 -14.17 5.69
N LEU A 354 4.93 -15.24 4.94
CA LEU A 354 3.78 -15.26 4.04
C LEU A 354 2.47 -15.08 4.84
N LYS A 355 1.72 -14.02 4.56
CA LYS A 355 0.51 -13.68 5.29
C LYS A 355 -0.53 -13.02 4.39
N LEU A 356 -1.73 -13.57 4.40
CA LEU A 356 -2.91 -13.01 3.71
C LEU A 356 -3.42 -11.73 4.41
N SER A 357 -4.40 -11.08 3.80
CA SER A 357 -5.05 -9.90 4.38
C SER A 357 -5.72 -10.22 5.73
N LYS A 358 -5.76 -9.22 6.62
CA LYS A 358 -6.38 -9.31 7.97
C LYS A 358 -7.85 -9.78 7.97
N HIS A 359 -8.51 -9.80 6.83
CA HIS A 359 -9.91 -10.21 6.67
C HIS A 359 -10.10 -11.72 6.72
N PHE A 360 -9.02 -12.48 6.49
CA PHE A 360 -9.02 -13.93 6.53
C PHE A 360 -8.60 -14.45 7.92
N ARG A 361 -9.21 -15.57 8.32
CA ARG A 361 -8.83 -16.28 9.53
C ARG A 361 -7.43 -16.85 9.37
N ALA A 362 -6.65 -16.86 10.45
CA ALA A 362 -5.34 -17.54 10.41
C ALA A 362 -5.54 -19.01 10.05
N VAL A 363 -4.74 -19.53 9.12
CA VAL A 363 -4.66 -20.97 8.88
C VAL A 363 -3.96 -21.57 10.09
N ARG A 364 -4.62 -22.49 10.76
CA ARG A 364 -4.07 -23.21 11.95
C ARG A 364 -3.12 -24.29 11.51
#